data_74182a464a0175b70fb891a83b896772
#
_entry.id   74182a464a0175b70fb891a83b896772
#
_cell.length_a   1.000
_cell.length_b   1.000
_cell.length_c   1.000
_cell.angle_alpha   90.00
_cell.angle_beta   90.00
_cell.angle_gamma   90.00
#
_symmetry.space_group_name_H-M   'P 1'
#
loop_
_entity.id
_entity.type
_entity.pdbx_description
1 polymer ?
#
loop_
_entity_poly.entity_id
_entity_poly.type
_entity_poly.pdbx_seq_one_letter_code
_entity_poly.pdbx_strand_id
1 'polypeptide(L)'
;MSFLDLAKRRYATKNYDPTKKISVEQIEELKQILTLSPSSINSQPWKFTFVTDPETKSKLAAQSYMNENSINKVNLLVVFHVMEDIEHFEKRNLSILPEAWVSGFYEPLVKANGRANVKAWMQSQVYLSLGYFLSACAHMGLDATPMEGINLKMYKEILSQDGYAPLFAVTVGYADADDWAHPGNLPKSRFALDDVIASI
;
A
#
# COMPACT_ATOMS: atom_id res chain seq x y z
N MET A 1 0.47 -15.26 19.06
CA MET A 1 -0.33 -15.46 17.82
C MET A 1 0.63 -15.75 16.69
N SER A 2 0.42 -16.81 15.91
CA SER A 2 1.27 -17.13 14.74
C SER A 2 0.96 -16.19 13.57
N PHE A 3 1.88 -16.10 12.59
CA PHE A 3 1.60 -15.32 11.36
C PHE A 3 0.42 -15.92 10.58
N LEU A 4 0.25 -17.25 10.62
CA LEU A 4 -0.91 -17.91 10.01
C LEU A 4 -2.22 -17.45 10.65
N ASP A 5 -2.25 -17.29 11.98
CA ASP A 5 -3.44 -16.78 12.69
C ASP A 5 -3.76 -15.34 12.27
N LEU A 6 -2.72 -14.50 12.14
CA LEU A 6 -2.88 -13.13 11.62
C LEU A 6 -3.43 -13.13 10.20
N ALA A 7 -2.90 -13.97 9.31
CA ALA A 7 -3.36 -14.09 7.93
C ALA A 7 -4.82 -14.55 7.84
N LYS A 8 -5.25 -15.47 8.73
CA LYS A 8 -6.64 -15.90 8.85
C LYS A 8 -7.55 -14.80 9.36
N ARG A 9 -7.11 -14.02 10.36
CA ARG A 9 -7.90 -12.93 10.98
C ARG A 9 -8.05 -11.73 10.07
N ARG A 10 -6.95 -11.25 9.45
CA ARG A 10 -6.95 -10.03 8.63
C ARG A 10 -7.97 -10.09 7.49
N TYR A 11 -8.76 -9.07 7.34
CA TYR A 11 -9.70 -8.89 6.23
C TYR A 11 -9.68 -7.43 5.76
N ALA A 12 -10.44 -7.09 4.73
CA ALA A 12 -10.61 -5.72 4.26
C ALA A 12 -11.83 -5.09 4.95
N THR A 13 -11.56 -4.38 6.03
CA THR A 13 -12.56 -3.70 6.88
C THR A 13 -13.36 -2.67 6.10
N LYS A 14 -14.67 -2.72 6.20
CA LYS A 14 -15.60 -1.82 5.47
C LYS A 14 -16.22 -0.75 6.37
N ASN A 15 -16.31 -1.04 7.66
CA ASN A 15 -16.82 -0.09 8.62
C ASN A 15 -15.81 0.05 9.79
N TYR A 16 -15.40 1.28 10.06
CA TYR A 16 -14.43 1.59 11.12
C TYR A 16 -15.12 2.28 12.30
N ASP A 17 -14.62 2.02 13.50
CA ASP A 17 -15.02 2.70 14.74
C ASP A 17 -14.34 4.09 14.80
N PRO A 18 -15.08 5.19 14.59
CA PRO A 18 -14.51 6.54 14.57
C PRO A 18 -14.08 7.03 15.94
N THR A 19 -14.48 6.34 17.02
CA THR A 19 -14.10 6.70 18.41
C THR A 19 -12.72 6.20 18.77
N LYS A 20 -12.23 5.14 18.11
CA LYS A 20 -10.89 4.60 18.31
C LYS A 20 -9.89 5.26 17.37
N LYS A 21 -8.76 5.67 17.92
CA LYS A 21 -7.69 6.35 17.17
C LYS A 21 -6.40 5.57 17.27
N ILE A 22 -5.71 5.48 16.13
CA ILE A 22 -4.32 5.01 16.09
C ILE A 22 -3.46 6.06 16.78
N SER A 23 -2.55 5.64 17.66
CA SER A 23 -1.67 6.56 18.37
C SER A 23 -0.58 7.14 17.46
N VAL A 24 0.04 8.23 17.90
CA VAL A 24 1.17 8.84 17.16
C VAL A 24 2.33 7.85 17.07
N GLU A 25 2.61 7.12 18.16
CA GLU A 25 3.68 6.12 18.22
C GLU A 25 3.45 4.98 17.22
N GLN A 26 2.22 4.48 17.11
CA GLN A 26 1.85 3.47 16.12
C GLN A 26 2.02 3.98 14.68
N ILE A 27 1.66 5.25 14.44
CA ILE A 27 1.85 5.87 13.11
C ILE A 27 3.34 5.99 12.77
N GLU A 28 4.18 6.41 13.72
CA GLU A 28 5.62 6.49 13.52
C GLU A 28 6.26 5.11 13.31
N GLU A 29 5.81 4.09 14.02
CA GLU A 29 6.23 2.71 13.81
C GLU A 29 5.86 2.21 12.40
N LEU A 30 4.63 2.47 11.93
CA LEU A 30 4.21 2.14 10.57
C LEU A 30 5.05 2.84 9.48
N LYS A 31 5.46 4.09 9.70
CA LYS A 31 6.38 4.80 8.79
C LYS A 31 7.73 4.09 8.71
N GLN A 32 8.31 3.73 9.86
CA GLN A 32 9.57 3.00 9.91
C GLN A 32 9.46 1.64 9.22
N ILE A 33 8.39 0.89 9.47
CA ILE A 33 8.14 -0.40 8.82
C ILE A 33 8.09 -0.25 7.29
N LEU A 34 7.39 0.76 6.76
CA LEU A 34 7.33 0.97 5.32
C LEU A 34 8.69 1.27 4.69
N THR A 35 9.59 1.96 5.40
CA THR A 35 10.96 2.20 4.89
C THR A 35 11.77 0.92 4.75
N LEU A 36 11.41 -0.15 5.48
CA LEU A 36 12.06 -1.45 5.46
C LEU A 36 11.43 -2.42 4.45
N SER A 37 10.48 -1.96 3.63
CA SER A 37 9.85 -2.80 2.61
C SER A 37 10.87 -3.32 1.60
N PRO A 38 10.85 -4.61 1.27
CA PRO A 38 11.73 -5.16 0.24
C PRO A 38 11.32 -4.70 -1.16
N SER A 39 12.28 -4.63 -2.09
CA SER A 39 12.03 -4.43 -3.52
C SER A 39 13.08 -5.13 -4.35
N SER A 40 12.76 -5.46 -5.59
CA SER A 40 13.70 -6.06 -6.52
C SER A 40 14.94 -5.17 -6.65
N ILE A 41 16.13 -5.77 -6.50
CA ILE A 41 17.43 -5.08 -6.45
C ILE A 41 17.52 -3.89 -5.48
N ASN A 42 16.65 -3.82 -4.48
CA ASN A 42 16.52 -2.68 -3.56
C ASN A 42 16.22 -1.34 -4.27
N SER A 43 15.42 -1.38 -5.33
CA SER A 43 15.18 -0.24 -6.23
C SER A 43 14.31 0.88 -5.65
N GLN A 44 13.43 0.58 -4.71
CA GLN A 44 12.63 1.53 -3.92
C GLN A 44 11.96 2.66 -4.73
N PRO A 45 11.15 2.36 -5.77
CA PRO A 45 10.58 3.38 -6.67
C PRO A 45 9.32 4.06 -6.09
N TRP A 46 9.27 4.27 -4.80
CA TRP A 46 8.06 4.65 -4.08
C TRP A 46 8.19 5.90 -3.23
N LYS A 47 7.03 6.43 -2.85
CA LYS A 47 6.82 7.38 -1.77
C LYS A 47 5.51 7.04 -1.07
N PHE A 48 5.44 7.26 0.23
CA PHE A 48 4.24 7.02 1.04
C PHE A 48 3.81 8.32 1.70
N THR A 49 2.53 8.70 1.52
CA THR A 49 1.97 9.88 2.18
C THR A 49 1.02 9.44 3.28
N PHE A 50 1.37 9.74 4.52
CA PHE A 50 0.53 9.51 5.70
C PHE A 50 -0.34 10.75 5.92
N VAL A 51 -1.65 10.60 5.75
CA VAL A 51 -2.63 11.68 5.86
C VAL A 51 -3.40 11.52 7.16
N THR A 52 -3.11 12.39 8.13
CA THR A 52 -3.82 12.48 9.42
C THR A 52 -4.62 13.77 9.53
N ASP A 53 -4.30 14.78 8.70
CA ASP A 53 -5.03 16.05 8.64
C ASP A 53 -6.48 15.82 8.20
N PRO A 54 -7.49 16.21 9.03
CA PRO A 54 -8.88 15.94 8.74
C PRO A 54 -9.41 16.63 7.47
N GLU A 55 -8.92 17.82 7.16
CA GLU A 55 -9.35 18.57 5.96
C GLU A 55 -8.86 17.91 4.68
N THR A 56 -7.57 17.60 4.61
CA THR A 56 -6.96 16.89 3.47
C THR A 56 -7.61 15.51 3.29
N LYS A 57 -7.82 14.78 4.39
CA LYS A 57 -8.46 13.47 4.35
C LYS A 57 -9.90 13.55 3.83
N SER A 58 -10.68 14.55 4.24
CA SER A 58 -12.05 14.77 3.74
C SER A 58 -12.07 15.09 2.24
N LYS A 59 -11.12 15.91 1.75
CA LYS A 59 -10.97 16.18 0.31
C LYS A 59 -10.66 14.91 -0.48
N LEU A 60 -9.79 14.05 0.04
CA LEU A 60 -9.45 12.76 -0.58
C LEU A 60 -10.64 11.78 -0.52
N ALA A 61 -11.37 11.74 0.58
CA ALA A 61 -12.56 10.93 0.76
C ALA A 61 -13.61 11.22 -0.31
N ALA A 62 -13.92 12.50 -0.57
CA ALA A 62 -14.85 12.93 -1.63
C ALA A 62 -14.42 12.51 -3.05
N GLN A 63 -13.16 12.09 -3.24
CA GLN A 63 -12.59 11.60 -4.50
C GLN A 63 -12.41 10.07 -4.51
N SER A 64 -13.10 9.33 -3.63
CA SER A 64 -12.83 7.91 -3.36
C SER A 64 -14.04 7.00 -3.58
N TYR A 65 -15.02 7.47 -4.34
CA TYR A 65 -16.21 6.70 -4.73
C TYR A 65 -16.86 6.00 -3.52
N MET A 66 -17.00 4.67 -3.58
CA MET A 66 -17.59 3.87 -2.50
C MET A 66 -16.75 3.82 -1.20
N ASN A 67 -15.51 4.32 -1.24
CA ASN A 67 -14.61 4.30 -0.08
C ASN A 67 -14.69 5.55 0.80
N GLU A 68 -15.48 6.56 0.40
CA GLU A 68 -15.61 7.86 1.10
C GLU A 68 -15.89 7.69 2.59
N ASN A 69 -16.92 6.89 2.92
CA ASN A 69 -17.33 6.66 4.31
C ASN A 69 -16.20 6.03 5.15
N SER A 70 -15.50 5.05 4.62
CA SER A 70 -14.39 4.38 5.32
C SER A 70 -13.24 5.35 5.61
N ILE A 71 -12.89 6.22 4.64
CA ILE A 71 -11.82 7.22 4.79
C ILE A 71 -12.21 8.26 5.86
N ASN A 72 -13.46 8.71 5.88
CA ASN A 72 -13.91 9.70 6.87
C ASN A 72 -13.91 9.17 8.31
N LYS A 73 -14.07 7.87 8.51
CA LYS A 73 -14.12 7.23 9.83
C LYS A 73 -12.74 6.97 10.44
N VAL A 74 -11.69 6.77 9.65
CA VAL A 74 -10.34 6.51 10.16
C VAL A 74 -9.59 7.81 10.50
N ASN A 75 -8.61 7.74 11.40
CA ASN A 75 -7.69 8.86 11.62
C ASN A 75 -6.39 8.76 10.81
N LEU A 76 -6.18 7.68 10.06
CA LEU A 76 -5.02 7.51 9.17
C LEU A 76 -5.46 6.99 7.80
N LEU A 77 -5.05 7.72 6.76
CA LEU A 77 -5.06 7.27 5.38
C LEU A 77 -3.61 7.27 4.88
N VAL A 78 -3.16 6.17 4.27
CA VAL A 78 -1.82 6.08 3.67
C VAL A 78 -1.96 5.98 2.16
N VAL A 79 -1.37 6.91 1.42
CA VAL A 79 -1.38 6.89 -0.06
C VAL A 79 -0.03 6.39 -0.55
N PHE A 80 -0.07 5.40 -1.40
CA PHE A 80 1.09 4.75 -2.02
C PHE A 80 1.32 5.33 -3.41
N HIS A 81 2.53 5.83 -3.63
CA HIS A 81 2.92 6.48 -4.88
C HIS A 81 4.07 5.73 -5.56
N VAL A 82 4.09 5.79 -6.87
CA VAL A 82 5.22 5.34 -7.71
C VAL A 82 5.91 6.54 -8.35
N MET A 83 7.21 6.47 -8.57
CA MET A 83 7.92 7.49 -9.36
C MET A 83 7.41 7.50 -10.81
N GLU A 84 7.16 8.71 -11.34
CA GLU A 84 6.62 8.87 -12.71
C GLU A 84 7.70 8.91 -13.77
N ASP A 85 8.84 9.54 -13.46
CA ASP A 85 9.93 9.78 -14.38
C ASP A 85 10.98 8.66 -14.26
N ILE A 86 11.15 7.90 -15.34
CA ILE A 86 12.09 6.77 -15.39
C ILE A 86 13.54 7.27 -15.33
N GLU A 87 13.86 8.36 -16.02
CA GLU A 87 15.21 8.92 -16.05
C GLU A 87 15.60 9.44 -14.65
N HIS A 88 14.65 10.07 -13.96
CA HIS A 88 14.86 10.48 -12.57
C HIS A 88 15.03 9.27 -11.64
N PHE A 89 14.21 8.22 -11.82
CA PHE A 89 14.35 6.96 -11.08
C PHE A 89 15.75 6.33 -11.30
N GLU A 90 16.19 6.22 -12.54
CA GLU A 90 17.50 5.66 -12.87
C GLU A 90 18.61 6.47 -12.21
N LYS A 91 18.58 7.78 -12.35
CA LYS A 91 19.60 8.69 -11.80
C LYS A 91 19.64 8.69 -10.27
N ARG A 92 18.47 8.63 -9.61
CA ARG A 92 18.40 8.72 -8.15
C ARG A 92 18.53 7.35 -7.47
N ASN A 93 17.75 6.36 -7.92
CA ASN A 93 17.60 5.10 -7.20
C ASN A 93 18.62 4.06 -7.66
N LEU A 94 18.88 3.95 -8.97
CA LEU A 94 19.82 2.96 -9.46
C LEU A 94 21.26 3.37 -9.27
N SER A 95 21.58 4.67 -9.24
CA SER A 95 22.96 5.16 -9.08
C SER A 95 23.61 4.79 -7.74
N ILE A 96 22.82 4.43 -6.74
CA ILE A 96 23.32 4.01 -5.41
C ILE A 96 23.42 2.49 -5.28
N LEU A 97 23.01 1.74 -6.32
CA LEU A 97 23.06 0.28 -6.33
C LEU A 97 24.38 -0.23 -6.90
N PRO A 98 24.80 -1.46 -6.53
CA PRO A 98 25.92 -2.11 -7.18
C PRO A 98 25.74 -2.18 -8.70
N GLU A 99 26.73 -1.75 -9.47
CA GLU A 99 26.70 -1.76 -10.94
C GLU A 99 26.31 -3.13 -11.52
N ALA A 100 26.79 -4.20 -10.92
CA ALA A 100 26.46 -5.57 -11.34
C ALA A 100 24.96 -5.90 -11.25
N TRP A 101 24.20 -5.25 -10.38
CA TRP A 101 22.75 -5.45 -10.28
C TRP A 101 22.01 -4.67 -11.36
N VAL A 102 22.51 -3.50 -11.70
CA VAL A 102 21.93 -2.66 -12.76
C VAL A 102 22.21 -3.28 -14.12
N SER A 103 23.48 -3.55 -14.44
CA SER A 103 23.90 -4.10 -15.74
C SER A 103 23.52 -5.58 -15.93
N GLY A 104 23.48 -6.36 -14.86
CA GLY A 104 23.15 -7.80 -14.92
C GLY A 104 21.65 -8.12 -14.83
N PHE A 105 20.82 -7.21 -14.31
CA PHE A 105 19.40 -7.46 -14.16
C PHE A 105 18.54 -6.35 -14.76
N TYR A 106 18.69 -5.09 -14.28
CA TYR A 106 17.78 -4.03 -14.68
C TYR A 106 17.85 -3.73 -16.17
N GLU A 107 19.03 -3.54 -16.71
CA GLU A 107 19.21 -3.19 -18.12
C GLU A 107 18.72 -4.30 -19.07
N PRO A 108 19.17 -5.57 -18.93
CA PRO A 108 18.78 -6.61 -19.88
C PRO A 108 17.37 -7.17 -19.68
N LEU A 109 16.83 -7.19 -18.44
CA LEU A 109 15.56 -7.87 -18.14
C LEU A 109 14.39 -6.92 -17.90
N VAL A 110 14.67 -5.67 -17.52
CA VAL A 110 13.61 -4.69 -17.24
C VAL A 110 13.58 -3.60 -18.31
N LYS A 111 14.69 -2.88 -18.49
CA LYS A 111 14.79 -1.73 -19.38
C LYS A 111 14.72 -2.11 -20.88
N ALA A 112 15.36 -3.20 -21.26
CA ALA A 112 15.37 -3.69 -22.65
C ALA A 112 13.97 -4.02 -23.18
N ASN A 113 13.01 -4.31 -22.30
CA ASN A 113 11.61 -4.57 -22.66
C ASN A 113 10.76 -3.28 -22.80
N GLY A 114 11.39 -2.11 -22.72
CA GLY A 114 10.78 -0.81 -23.01
C GLY A 114 10.15 -0.12 -21.79
N ARG A 115 9.80 1.15 -21.99
CA ARG A 115 9.33 2.06 -20.90
C ARG A 115 8.07 1.55 -20.19
N ALA A 116 7.15 0.91 -20.90
CA ALA A 116 5.94 0.36 -20.27
C ALA A 116 6.28 -0.76 -19.29
N ASN A 117 7.26 -1.62 -19.64
CA ASN A 117 7.74 -2.67 -18.76
C ASN A 117 8.43 -2.10 -17.52
N VAL A 118 9.26 -1.07 -17.66
CA VAL A 118 9.89 -0.39 -16.52
C VAL A 118 8.82 0.15 -15.56
N LYS A 119 7.80 0.85 -16.08
CA LYS A 119 6.71 1.36 -15.24
C LYS A 119 5.94 0.26 -14.51
N ALA A 120 5.58 -0.82 -15.20
CA ALA A 120 4.90 -1.96 -14.60
C ALA A 120 5.76 -2.63 -13.51
N TRP A 121 7.05 -2.79 -13.76
CA TRP A 121 8.00 -3.32 -12.79
C TRP A 121 8.12 -2.41 -11.56
N MET A 122 8.21 -1.09 -11.74
CA MET A 122 8.22 -0.13 -10.62
C MET A 122 6.93 -0.20 -9.79
N GLN A 123 5.77 -0.27 -10.44
CA GLN A 123 4.47 -0.43 -9.76
C GLN A 123 4.40 -1.73 -8.96
N SER A 124 4.93 -2.83 -9.49
CA SER A 124 4.98 -4.12 -8.78
C SER A 124 5.76 -4.03 -7.46
N GLN A 125 6.82 -3.20 -7.39
CA GLN A 125 7.54 -2.99 -6.13
C GLN A 125 6.67 -2.25 -5.11
N VAL A 126 5.85 -1.30 -5.54
CA VAL A 126 4.89 -0.61 -4.64
C VAL A 126 3.84 -1.59 -4.10
N TYR A 127 3.33 -2.51 -4.93
CA TYR A 127 2.40 -3.55 -4.48
C TYR A 127 3.07 -4.56 -3.52
N LEU A 128 4.37 -4.84 -3.71
CA LEU A 128 5.12 -5.66 -2.75
C LEU A 128 5.15 -5.00 -1.36
N SER A 129 5.39 -3.68 -1.30
CA SER A 129 5.34 -2.92 -0.04
C SER A 129 3.94 -2.90 0.59
N LEU A 130 2.86 -2.95 -0.22
CA LEU A 130 1.49 -3.06 0.28
C LEU A 130 1.28 -4.35 1.08
N GLY A 131 1.70 -5.50 0.55
CA GLY A 131 1.57 -6.78 1.25
C GLY A 131 2.29 -6.78 2.60
N TYR A 132 3.50 -6.19 2.62
CA TYR A 132 4.28 -6.01 3.83
C TYR A 132 3.57 -5.10 4.86
N PHE A 133 3.06 -3.96 4.40
CA PHE A 133 2.33 -3.00 5.24
C PHE A 133 1.04 -3.58 5.84
N LEU A 134 0.23 -4.29 5.04
CA LEU A 134 -0.99 -4.94 5.54
C LEU A 134 -0.70 -5.99 6.61
N SER A 135 0.42 -6.70 6.46
CA SER A 135 0.88 -7.68 7.45
C SER A 135 1.31 -6.99 8.75
N ALA A 136 2.00 -5.87 8.65
CA ALA A 136 2.41 -5.06 9.79
C ALA A 136 1.19 -4.49 10.54
N CYS A 137 0.22 -3.90 9.84
CA CYS A 137 -1.03 -3.44 10.46
C CYS A 137 -1.70 -4.56 11.25
N ALA A 138 -1.84 -5.76 10.66
CA ALA A 138 -2.44 -6.91 11.32
C ALA A 138 -1.64 -7.35 12.56
N HIS A 139 -0.31 -7.31 12.50
CA HIS A 139 0.57 -7.63 13.64
C HIS A 139 0.38 -6.63 14.79
N MET A 140 0.24 -5.36 14.49
CA MET A 140 0.01 -4.28 15.44
C MET A 140 -1.43 -4.23 15.98
N GLY A 141 -2.30 -5.15 15.58
CA GLY A 141 -3.72 -5.17 15.98
C GLY A 141 -4.57 -4.11 15.29
N LEU A 142 -4.09 -3.56 14.19
CA LEU A 142 -4.80 -2.57 13.37
C LEU A 142 -5.53 -3.24 12.20
N ASP A 143 -6.68 -2.69 11.86
CA ASP A 143 -7.47 -3.08 10.70
C ASP A 143 -7.13 -2.17 9.52
N ALA A 144 -7.02 -2.76 8.32
CA ALA A 144 -6.61 -2.01 7.13
C ALA A 144 -7.29 -2.50 5.86
N THR A 145 -7.59 -1.54 4.96
CA THR A 145 -8.21 -1.83 3.66
C THR A 145 -7.48 -1.11 2.54
N PRO A 146 -6.86 -1.84 1.60
CA PRO A 146 -6.32 -1.26 0.38
C PRO A 146 -7.46 -0.92 -0.59
N MET A 147 -7.34 0.22 -1.29
CA MET A 147 -8.37 0.77 -2.15
C MET A 147 -7.74 1.30 -3.45
N GLU A 148 -8.06 0.68 -4.58
CA GLU A 148 -7.74 1.19 -5.92
C GLU A 148 -8.86 2.11 -6.46
N GLY A 149 -10.08 1.99 -5.90
CA GLY A 149 -11.24 2.81 -6.25
C GLY A 149 -11.10 4.23 -5.70
N ILE A 150 -10.15 5.00 -6.24
CA ILE A 150 -9.87 6.41 -5.95
C ILE A 150 -9.64 7.17 -7.26
N ASN A 151 -9.93 8.47 -7.28
CA ASN A 151 -9.63 9.34 -8.41
C ASN A 151 -8.15 9.74 -8.38
N LEU A 152 -7.30 8.99 -9.07
CA LEU A 152 -5.84 9.19 -9.07
C LEU A 152 -5.42 10.62 -9.46
N LYS A 153 -6.12 11.24 -10.44
CA LYS A 153 -5.84 12.62 -10.87
C LYS A 153 -6.07 13.60 -9.73
N MET A 154 -7.22 13.52 -9.06
CA MET A 154 -7.55 14.42 -7.94
C MET A 154 -6.65 14.17 -6.72
N TYR A 155 -6.30 12.91 -6.45
CA TYR A 155 -5.33 12.57 -5.40
C TYR A 155 -3.97 13.21 -5.66
N LYS A 156 -3.50 13.18 -6.92
CA LYS A 156 -2.25 13.83 -7.33
C LYS A 156 -2.31 15.34 -7.11
N GLU A 157 -3.40 15.98 -7.51
CA GLU A 157 -3.61 17.43 -7.35
C GLU A 157 -3.68 17.85 -5.87
N ILE A 158 -4.44 17.09 -5.04
CA ILE A 158 -4.61 17.40 -3.61
C ILE A 158 -3.30 17.23 -2.83
N LEU A 159 -2.54 16.14 -3.11
CA LEU A 159 -1.35 15.80 -2.33
C LEU A 159 -0.07 16.46 -2.85
N SER A 160 -0.03 16.89 -4.10
CA SER A 160 1.07 17.63 -4.74
C SER A 160 2.47 17.04 -4.46
N GLN A 161 2.61 15.70 -4.68
CA GLN A 161 3.88 14.99 -4.49
C GLN A 161 4.70 15.02 -5.78
N ASP A 162 5.61 16.00 -5.91
CA ASP A 162 6.42 16.20 -7.12
C ASP A 162 7.20 14.93 -7.52
N GLY A 163 7.09 14.55 -8.78
CA GLY A 163 7.76 13.39 -9.36
C GLY A 163 7.13 12.02 -9.02
N TYR A 164 5.98 12.02 -8.32
CA TYR A 164 5.29 10.79 -7.92
C TYR A 164 3.83 10.81 -8.31
N ALA A 165 3.32 9.66 -8.76
CA ALA A 165 1.91 9.42 -9.01
C ALA A 165 1.31 8.51 -7.96
N PRO A 166 0.10 8.81 -7.42
CA PRO A 166 -0.61 7.88 -6.55
C PRO A 166 -1.02 6.63 -7.35
N LEU A 167 -0.98 5.45 -6.70
CA LEU A 167 -1.46 4.18 -7.25
C LEU A 167 -2.71 3.70 -6.55
N PHE A 168 -2.70 3.73 -5.24
CA PHE A 168 -3.79 3.30 -4.37
C PHE A 168 -3.64 3.93 -2.99
N ALA A 169 -4.69 3.78 -2.18
CA ALA A 169 -4.65 4.23 -0.79
C ALA A 169 -5.01 3.08 0.16
N VAL A 170 -4.64 3.22 1.43
CA VAL A 170 -4.96 2.26 2.50
C VAL A 170 -5.57 3.04 3.66
N THR A 171 -6.80 2.71 4.05
CA THR A 171 -7.37 3.13 5.34
C THR A 171 -6.80 2.26 6.45
N VAL A 172 -6.43 2.87 7.57
CA VAL A 172 -5.95 2.16 8.75
C VAL A 172 -6.69 2.66 9.99
N GLY A 173 -7.19 1.74 10.80
CA GLY A 173 -8.01 2.06 11.96
C GLY A 173 -8.35 0.84 12.78
N TYR A 174 -9.48 0.89 13.45
CA TYR A 174 -10.06 -0.23 14.19
C TYR A 174 -11.44 -0.52 13.61
N ALA A 175 -11.73 -1.80 13.33
CA ALA A 175 -13.03 -2.21 12.85
C ALA A 175 -14.14 -1.86 13.84
N ASP A 176 -15.29 -1.44 13.30
CA ASP A 176 -16.52 -1.34 14.05
C ASP A 176 -17.05 -2.73 14.40
N ALA A 177 -17.71 -2.87 15.55
CA ALA A 177 -18.31 -4.13 15.97
C ALA A 177 -19.39 -4.62 14.95
N ASP A 178 -20.02 -3.67 14.26
CA ASP A 178 -21.07 -3.93 13.26
C ASP A 178 -20.52 -4.01 11.83
N ASP A 179 -19.21 -4.20 11.65
CA ASP A 179 -18.66 -4.35 10.30
C ASP A 179 -19.19 -5.61 9.63
N TRP A 180 -20.02 -5.40 8.59
CA TRP A 180 -20.63 -6.49 7.83
C TRP A 180 -19.61 -7.41 7.14
N ALA A 181 -18.40 -6.90 6.84
CA ALA A 181 -17.33 -7.65 6.18
C ALA A 181 -16.48 -8.45 7.18
N HIS A 182 -16.75 -8.32 8.49
CA HIS A 182 -16.03 -9.11 9.49
C HIS A 182 -16.16 -10.61 9.20
N PRO A 183 -15.08 -11.42 9.32
CA PRO A 183 -15.11 -12.86 9.01
C PRO A 183 -16.15 -13.68 9.75
N GLY A 184 -16.69 -13.20 10.88
CA GLY A 184 -17.82 -13.79 11.57
C GLY A 184 -19.18 -13.59 10.86
N ASN A 185 -19.30 -12.53 10.04
CA ASN A 185 -20.52 -12.21 9.27
C ASN A 185 -20.36 -12.64 7.80
N LEU A 186 -19.17 -12.42 7.24
CA LEU A 186 -18.83 -12.79 5.86
C LEU A 186 -17.57 -13.67 5.88
N PRO A 187 -17.72 -15.00 5.84
CA PRO A 187 -16.60 -15.92 5.86
C PRO A 187 -15.58 -15.63 4.75
N LYS A 188 -14.29 -15.72 5.07
CA LYS A 188 -13.20 -15.50 4.12
C LYS A 188 -13.25 -16.56 3.01
N SER A 189 -13.41 -16.11 1.75
CA SER A 189 -13.37 -16.98 0.58
C SER A 189 -11.95 -17.00 -0.02
N ARG A 190 -11.47 -18.20 -0.32
CA ARG A 190 -10.21 -18.47 -1.05
C ARG A 190 -10.39 -19.70 -1.90
N PHE A 191 -9.62 -19.81 -2.97
CA PHE A 191 -9.50 -21.07 -3.71
C PHE A 191 -8.94 -22.18 -2.82
N ALA A 192 -9.16 -23.45 -3.18
CA ALA A 192 -8.56 -24.58 -2.48
C ALA A 192 -7.03 -24.53 -2.60
N LEU A 193 -6.35 -25.14 -1.63
CA LEU A 193 -4.88 -25.13 -1.61
C LEU A 193 -4.28 -25.67 -2.90
N ASP A 194 -4.81 -26.79 -3.40
CA ASP A 194 -4.32 -27.48 -4.59
C ASP A 194 -4.59 -26.72 -5.90
N ASP A 195 -5.52 -25.75 -5.88
CA ASP A 195 -5.78 -24.89 -7.04
C ASP A 195 -4.71 -23.79 -7.20
N VAL A 196 -3.99 -23.46 -6.13
CA VAL A 196 -3.08 -22.30 -6.09
C VAL A 196 -1.66 -22.66 -5.66
N ILE A 197 -1.43 -23.86 -5.14
CA ILE A 197 -0.10 -24.35 -4.70
C ILE A 197 0.25 -25.61 -5.47
N ALA A 198 1.39 -25.62 -6.12
CA ALA A 198 2.01 -26.83 -6.66
C ALA A 198 3.27 -27.14 -5.86
N SER A 199 3.46 -28.43 -5.54
CA SER A 199 4.70 -28.94 -4.94
C SER A 199 5.32 -29.93 -5.93
N ILE A 200 6.61 -29.77 -6.25
CA ILE A 200 7.36 -30.60 -7.22
C ILE A 200 8.52 -31.23 -6.49
#